data_cd47736a28cdad141a2931ab9fe69472
#
_entry.id   cd47736a28cdad141a2931ab9fe69472
#
_cell.length_a   1.000
_cell.length_b   1.000
_cell.length_c   1.000
_cell.angle_alpha   90.00
_cell.angle_beta   90.00
_cell.angle_gamma   90.00
#
_symmetry.space_group_name_H-M   'P 1'
#
loop_
_entity.id
_entity.type
_entity.pdbx_description
1 polymer ?
#
loop_
_entity_poly.entity_id
_entity_poly.type
_entity_poly.pdbx_seq_one_letter_code
_entity_poly.pdbx_strand_id
1 'polypeptide(L)'
;MDVPATKGDAAVVGRNNRAVTLHGMVHALRDLGGVTFLTLRTREGLVQCVCPRRPEGVREECAVSVSGVLRPEPRAPGGAELAETRFTVLS
;
A
#
# COMPACT_ATOMS: atom_id res chain seq x y z
N MET A 1 5.39 5.85 11.19
CA MET A 1 5.42 5.23 11.48
C MET A 1 5.33 4.84 11.75
N ASP A 2 5.01 5.20 11.47
CA ASP A 2 4.90 4.58 11.91
C ASP A 2 4.98 4.07 11.88
N VAL A 3 4.80 4.32 11.76
CA VAL A 3 4.72 3.57 12.06
C VAL A 3 4.62 3.13 12.25
N PRO A 4 4.44 3.22 12.28
CA PRO A 4 4.28 2.53 12.68
C PRO A 4 4.40 2.02 12.76
N ALA A 5 4.18 2.16 12.47
CA ALA A 5 4.36 1.49 12.78
C ALA A 5 4.87 1.29 13.13
N THR A 6 4.92 1.55 13.19
CA THR A 6 5.40 1.18 13.62
C THR A 6 6.06 1.07 14.22
N LYS A 7 6.06 1.21 14.29
CA LYS A 7 6.69 1.01 14.81
C LYS A 7 7.16 0.26 15.02
N GLY A 8 7.25 0.17 14.88
CA GLY A 8 7.59 -0.65 14.96
C GLY A 8 7.42 -1.64 15.06
N ASP A 9 7.23 -1.63 15.37
CA ASP A 9 7.02 -2.61 15.22
C ASP A 9 6.48 -3.17 14.36
N ALA A 10 6.89 -3.00 13.87
CA ALA A 10 6.25 -3.73 12.83
C ALA A 10 6.47 -5.22 13.01
N ALA A 11 5.40 -5.96 12.95
CA ALA A 11 5.51 -7.40 13.04
C ALA A 11 6.14 -7.91 11.75
N VAL A 12 7.09 -8.81 11.89
CA VAL A 12 7.67 -9.47 10.74
C VAL A 12 6.78 -10.63 10.35
N VAL A 13 6.32 -10.64 9.10
CA VAL A 13 5.46 -11.69 8.57
C VAL A 13 6.26 -12.40 7.49
N GLY A 14 6.89 -13.50 7.83
CA GLY A 14 7.79 -14.17 6.92
C GLY A 14 9.14 -13.49 6.88
N ARG A 15 10.03 -13.98 6.02
CA ARG A 15 11.42 -13.59 6.05
C ARG A 15 11.66 -12.13 5.66
N ASN A 16 11.01 -11.68 4.58
CA ASN A 16 11.24 -10.33 4.06
C ASN A 16 9.95 -9.52 4.02
N ASN A 17 8.93 -9.97 4.75
CA ASN A 17 7.64 -9.31 4.75
C ASN A 17 7.44 -8.58 6.07
N ARG A 18 6.80 -7.41 6.00
CA ARG A 18 6.54 -6.61 7.19
C ARG A 18 5.13 -6.04 7.13
N ALA A 19 4.46 -6.06 8.28
CA ALA A 19 3.20 -5.35 8.42
C ALA A 19 3.52 -3.86 8.61
N VAL A 20 2.90 -3.02 7.80
CA VAL A 20 3.15 -1.56 7.84
C VAL A 20 1.86 -0.81 7.64
N THR A 21 1.87 0.47 8.03
CA THR A 21 0.81 1.41 7.69
C THR A 21 1.46 2.59 7.00
N LEU A 22 0.91 2.93 5.83
CA LEU A 22 1.44 4.02 5.01
C LEU A 22 0.36 5.07 4.83
N HIS A 23 0.80 6.31 4.63
CA HIS A 23 -0.08 7.44 4.36
C HIS A 23 0.35 8.08 3.05
N GLY A 24 -0.59 8.47 2.23
CA GLY A 24 -0.25 9.13 0.99
C GLY A 24 -1.46 9.49 0.17
N MET A 25 -1.19 9.89 -1.05
CA MET A 25 -2.20 10.22 -2.04
C MET A 25 -2.29 9.12 -3.07
N VAL A 26 -3.50 8.81 -3.49
CA VAL A 26 -3.68 7.83 -4.57
C VAL A 26 -3.21 8.46 -5.87
N HIS A 27 -2.15 7.93 -6.43
CA HIS A 27 -1.55 8.44 -7.66
C HIS A 27 -2.22 7.86 -8.88
N ALA A 28 -2.52 6.57 -8.87
CA ALA A 28 -3.14 5.89 -10.01
C ALA A 28 -3.83 4.62 -9.55
N LEU A 29 -4.85 4.23 -10.32
CA LEU A 29 -5.58 2.98 -10.10
C LEU A 29 -5.67 2.27 -11.44
N ARG A 30 -5.38 0.96 -11.46
CA ARG A 30 -5.51 0.15 -12.66
C ARG A 30 -6.16 -1.17 -12.32
N ASP A 31 -7.26 -1.48 -13.02
CA ASP A 31 -7.94 -2.76 -12.86
C ASP A 31 -7.44 -3.71 -13.95
N LEU A 32 -6.89 -4.84 -13.54
CA LEU A 32 -6.33 -5.82 -14.46
C LEU A 32 -6.86 -7.20 -14.11
N GLY A 33 -7.94 -7.60 -14.77
CA GLY A 33 -8.42 -8.98 -14.69
C GLY A 33 -8.73 -9.47 -13.29
N GLY A 34 -9.48 -8.71 -12.51
CA GLY A 34 -9.86 -9.13 -11.18
C GLY A 34 -8.93 -8.70 -10.06
N VAL A 35 -7.89 -7.93 -10.43
CA VAL A 35 -6.95 -7.37 -9.46
C VAL A 35 -6.85 -5.89 -9.74
N THR A 36 -6.80 -5.09 -8.69
CA THR A 36 -6.57 -3.66 -8.82
C THR A 36 -5.18 -3.33 -8.30
N PHE A 37 -4.41 -2.65 -9.14
CA PHE A 37 -3.12 -2.10 -8.74
C PHE A 37 -3.30 -0.62 -8.44
N LEU A 38 -2.95 -0.23 -7.23
CA LEU A 38 -3.04 1.16 -6.79
C LEU A 38 -1.64 1.66 -6.50
N THR A 39 -1.27 2.76 -7.14
CA THR A 39 0.01 3.40 -6.85
C THR A 39 -0.22 4.49 -5.84
N LEU A 40 0.45 4.39 -4.70
CA LEU A 40 0.36 5.34 -3.61
C LEU A 40 1.58 6.25 -3.65
N ARG A 41 1.35 7.57 -3.63
CA ARG A 41 2.44 8.55 -3.58
C ARG A 41 2.66 8.91 -2.11
N THR A 42 3.78 8.46 -1.57
CA THR A 42 4.17 8.72 -0.19
C THR A 42 5.33 9.71 -0.14
N ARG A 43 5.70 10.08 1.07
CA ARG A 43 6.86 10.97 1.26
C ARG A 43 8.15 10.34 0.76
N GLU A 44 8.25 9.01 0.81
CA GLU A 44 9.45 8.29 0.38
C GLU A 44 9.41 7.88 -1.07
N GLY A 45 8.30 8.11 -1.77
CA GLY A 45 8.19 7.75 -3.17
C GLY A 45 6.93 6.95 -3.44
N LEU A 46 6.90 6.32 -4.61
CA LEU A 46 5.73 5.56 -5.05
C LEU A 46 5.78 4.15 -4.49
N VAL A 47 4.62 3.69 -4.02
CA VAL A 47 4.47 2.32 -3.52
C VAL A 47 3.30 1.69 -4.25
N GLN A 48 3.51 0.48 -4.77
CA GLN A 48 2.45 -0.27 -5.42
C GLN A 48 1.68 -1.08 -4.40
N CYS A 49 0.37 -0.94 -4.43
CA CYS A 49 -0.53 -1.72 -3.58
C CYS A 49 -1.32 -2.68 -4.46
N VAL A 50 -1.43 -3.92 -4.03
CA VAL A 50 -2.18 -4.94 -4.76
C VAL A 50 -3.46 -5.20 -4.00
N CYS A 51 -4.60 -5.03 -4.68
CA CYS A 51 -5.91 -5.18 -4.08
C CYS A 51 -6.69 -6.23 -4.85
N PRO A 52 -7.36 -7.16 -4.16
CA PRO A 52 -8.15 -8.17 -4.90
C PRO A 52 -9.30 -7.53 -5.67
N ARG A 53 -9.73 -6.35 -5.26
CA ARG A 53 -10.71 -5.57 -5.99
C ARG A 53 -10.54 -4.11 -5.58
N ARG A 54 -11.16 -3.22 -6.36
CA ARG A 54 -11.05 -1.78 -6.10
C ARG A 54 -11.56 -1.44 -4.71
N PRO A 55 -10.76 -0.77 -3.88
CA PRO A 55 -11.23 -0.40 -2.54
C PRO A 55 -12.36 0.62 -2.63
N GLU A 56 -13.36 0.42 -1.79
CA GLU A 56 -14.53 1.30 -1.81
C GLU A 56 -14.16 2.72 -1.39
N GLY A 57 -14.67 3.70 -2.14
CA GLY A 57 -14.45 5.11 -1.83
C GLY A 57 -13.08 5.64 -2.18
N VAL A 58 -12.20 4.80 -2.68
CA VAL A 58 -10.83 5.21 -3.03
C VAL A 58 -10.80 5.60 -4.50
N ARG A 59 -10.21 6.75 -4.79
CA ARG A 59 -10.06 7.23 -6.15
C ARG A 59 -8.81 8.08 -6.25
N GLU A 60 -8.41 8.40 -7.49
CA GLU A 60 -7.19 9.17 -7.71
C GLU A 60 -7.24 10.50 -6.99
N GLU A 61 -6.11 10.90 -6.46
CA GLU A 61 -5.86 12.14 -5.73
C GLU A 61 -6.52 12.22 -4.37
N CYS A 62 -7.19 11.16 -3.88
CA CYS A 62 -7.65 11.20 -2.50
C CYS A 62 -6.52 10.80 -1.56
N ALA A 63 -6.58 11.34 -0.34
CA ALA A 63 -5.61 11.00 0.69
C ALA A 63 -6.10 9.77 1.44
N VAL A 64 -5.22 8.82 1.68
CA VAL A 64 -5.57 7.57 2.33
C VAL A 64 -4.52 7.16 3.34
N SER A 65 -4.96 6.37 4.29
CA SER A 65 -4.10 5.55 5.13
C SER A 65 -4.32 4.11 4.68
N VAL A 66 -3.25 3.37 4.49
CA VAL A 66 -3.37 1.98 4.08
C VAL A 66 -2.46 1.12 4.95
N SER A 67 -3.02 0.04 5.48
CA SER A 67 -2.23 -0.94 6.20
C SER A 67 -2.18 -2.23 5.38
N GLY A 68 -1.09 -2.96 5.51
CA GLY A 68 -0.93 -4.19 4.78
C GLY A 68 0.41 -4.81 5.05
N VAL A 69 0.79 -5.73 4.20
CA VAL A 69 2.06 -6.45 4.30
C VAL A 69 2.94 -6.02 3.14
N LEU A 70 4.08 -5.42 3.47
CA LEU A 70 5.07 -5.02 2.47
C LEU A 70 5.94 -6.23 2.17
N ARG A 71 6.05 -6.57 0.90
CA ARG A 71 6.78 -7.76 0.48
C ARG A 71 7.62 -7.45 -0.76
N PRO A 72 8.68 -8.20 -1.00
CA PRO A 72 9.51 -7.99 -2.18
C PRO A 72 8.72 -8.24 -3.46
N GLU A 73 8.89 -7.37 -4.42
CA GLU A 73 8.36 -7.53 -5.78
C GLU A 73 9.27 -6.74 -6.72
N PRO A 74 10.21 -7.42 -7.38
CA PRO A 74 11.21 -6.73 -8.19
C PRO A 74 10.62 -5.88 -9.32
N ARG A 75 9.42 -6.22 -9.78
CA ARG A 75 8.79 -5.47 -10.87
C ARG A 75 8.04 -4.23 -10.40
N ALA A 76 7.87 -4.07 -9.09
CA ALA A 76 7.18 -2.91 -8.55
C ALA A 76 8.15 -1.76 -8.35
N PRO A 77 7.63 -0.52 -8.33
CA PRO A 77 8.48 0.63 -7.98
C PRO A 77 9.13 0.42 -6.63
N GLY A 78 10.43 0.66 -6.56
CA GLY A 78 11.18 0.47 -5.33
C GLY A 78 11.43 -0.96 -4.94
N GLY A 79 10.99 -1.92 -5.75
CA GLY A 79 11.26 -3.33 -5.50
C GLY A 79 10.38 -4.00 -4.46
N ALA A 80 9.28 -3.36 -4.07
CA ALA A 80 8.37 -3.92 -3.07
C ALA A 80 6.94 -3.54 -3.40
N GLU A 81 6.00 -4.32 -2.88
CA GLU A 81 4.59 -4.00 -3.03
C GLU A 81 3.86 -4.26 -1.72
N LEU A 82 2.76 -3.56 -1.52
CA LEU A 82 1.93 -3.72 -0.33
C LEU A 82 0.76 -4.62 -0.69
N ALA A 83 0.60 -5.71 0.06
CA ALA A 83 -0.46 -6.69 -0.14
C ALA A 83 -1.33 -6.77 1.09
N GLU A 84 -2.47 -7.48 0.98
CA GLU A 84 -3.42 -7.67 2.09
C GLU A 84 -3.83 -6.32 2.65
N THR A 85 -4.22 -5.43 1.75
CA THR A 85 -4.38 -4.02 2.06
C THR A 85 -5.73 -3.70 2.69
N ARG A 86 -5.71 -2.73 3.61
CA ARG A 86 -6.92 -2.14 4.19
C ARG A 86 -6.79 -0.63 4.10
N PHE A 87 -7.79 0.01 3.52
CA PHE A 87 -7.73 1.44 3.24
C PHE A 87 -8.69 2.20 4.13
N THR A 88 -8.25 3.38 4.57
CA THR A 88 -9.09 4.38 5.20
C THR A 88 -8.95 5.66 4.40
N VAL A 89 -10.07 6.18 3.89
CA VAL A 89 -10.05 7.43 3.13
C VAL A 89 -10.01 8.59 4.11
N LEU A 90 -9.05 9.48 3.92
CA LEU A 90 -8.85 10.62 4.81
C LEU A 90 -9.40 11.92 4.23
N SER A 91 -9.57 11.99 2.92
CA SER A 91 -10.12 13.20 2.30
C SER A 91 -10.86 12.91 0.99
#